data_4623be3eec9211f053b6f5fe408212d0
#
_entry.id   4623be3eec9211f053b6f5fe408212d0
#
_cell.length_a   1.000
_cell.length_b   1.000
_cell.length_c   1.000
_cell.angle_alpha   90.00
_cell.angle_beta   90.00
_cell.angle_gamma   90.00
#
_symmetry.space_group_name_H-M   'P 1'
#
loop_
_entity.id
_entity.type
_entity.pdbx_description
1 polymer ?
#
loop_
_entity_poly.entity_id
_entity_poly.type
_entity_poly.pdbx_seq_one_letter_code
_entity_poly.pdbx_strand_id
1 'polypeptide(L)'
;MRFVREHTTVHVPKVFAVYQRDIGDRLKKTYIVMERIHGHTLQDIWGGLQASEKISIAAQLRSAMQAVREIPHSGYFGSLDGSKLRDEFFWAAAPVPAIDRSFATEDEFLSGVIGKYLYESGETARQRVNFYRRVLPRVFMGNGKPVFTHGGFQRKNIMITPQNTVVLLDWAASGWYPSYWEYAVTVYVARRWDDDWHVYIGKILEEFPNHFMWMQTLHIEMWGF
;
A
#
# COMPACT_ATOMS: atom_id res chain seq x y z
N MET A 1 6.24 -3.15 -11.06
CA MET A 1 5.83 -3.07 -12.49
C MET A 1 6.21 -4.32 -13.29
N ARG A 2 7.50 -4.70 -13.46
CA ARG A 2 7.85 -5.93 -14.23
C ARG A 2 7.12 -7.16 -13.70
N PHE A 3 7.23 -7.44 -12.42
CA PHE A 3 6.55 -8.56 -11.77
C PHE A 3 5.03 -8.59 -12.04
N VAL A 4 4.34 -7.46 -11.86
CA VAL A 4 2.89 -7.37 -12.13
C VAL A 4 2.57 -7.67 -13.60
N ARG A 5 3.36 -7.13 -14.53
CA ARG A 5 3.20 -7.36 -15.96
C ARG A 5 3.43 -8.81 -16.38
N GLU A 6 4.30 -9.53 -15.68
CA GLU A 6 4.60 -10.95 -15.93
C GLU A 6 3.53 -11.89 -15.38
N HIS A 7 2.81 -11.46 -14.33
CA HIS A 7 1.88 -12.33 -13.62
C HIS A 7 0.40 -11.94 -13.81
N THR A 8 0.13 -10.79 -14.44
CA THR A 8 -1.24 -10.29 -14.62
C THR A 8 -1.41 -9.62 -15.98
N THR A 9 -2.67 -9.33 -16.33
CA THR A 9 -3.04 -8.50 -17.47
C THR A 9 -3.22 -7.02 -17.09
N VAL A 10 -2.88 -6.64 -15.87
CA VAL A 10 -3.02 -5.26 -15.39
C VAL A 10 -2.11 -4.32 -16.16
N HIS A 11 -2.68 -3.22 -16.63
CA HIS A 11 -1.93 -2.20 -17.35
C HIS A 11 -1.00 -1.44 -16.41
N VAL A 12 0.29 -1.60 -16.63
CA VAL A 12 1.38 -0.90 -15.96
C VAL A 12 2.40 -0.44 -16.98
N PRO A 13 3.12 0.67 -16.76
CA PRO A 13 4.14 1.14 -17.68
C PRO A 13 5.21 0.07 -17.96
N LYS A 14 5.60 -0.06 -19.21
CA LYS A 14 6.74 -0.91 -19.59
C LYS A 14 8.03 -0.29 -19.04
N VAL A 15 8.79 -1.05 -18.28
CA VAL A 15 10.11 -0.63 -17.81
C VAL A 15 11.16 -0.99 -18.85
N PHE A 16 11.85 0.02 -19.40
CA PHE A 16 12.90 -0.15 -20.41
C PHE A 16 14.25 -0.37 -19.75
N ALA A 17 14.59 0.44 -18.72
CA ALA A 17 15.86 0.33 -18.01
C ALA A 17 15.73 0.73 -16.54
N VAL A 18 16.60 0.15 -15.71
CA VAL A 18 16.79 0.57 -14.32
C VAL A 18 18.28 0.68 -14.08
N TYR A 19 18.76 1.78 -13.57
CA TYR A 19 20.16 1.97 -13.20
C TYR A 19 20.29 2.76 -11.91
N GLN A 20 21.38 2.55 -11.22
CA GLN A 20 21.71 3.23 -9.99
C GLN A 20 22.94 4.10 -10.18
N ARG A 21 22.95 5.25 -9.55
CA ARG A 21 24.09 6.16 -9.50
C ARG A 21 24.43 6.45 -8.05
N ASP A 22 25.70 6.33 -7.71
CA ASP A 22 26.20 6.80 -6.42
C ASP A 22 26.17 8.34 -6.41
N ILE A 23 25.61 8.91 -5.36
CA ILE A 23 25.46 10.36 -5.17
C ILE A 23 26.25 10.89 -3.96
N GLY A 24 27.23 10.12 -3.47
CA GLY A 24 28.02 10.39 -2.28
C GLY A 24 27.41 9.80 -1.00
N ASP A 25 28.18 9.82 0.10
CA ASP A 25 27.79 9.37 1.44
C ASP A 25 27.15 7.97 1.50
N ARG A 26 27.57 7.05 0.62
CA ARG A 26 27.01 5.70 0.44
C ARG A 26 25.53 5.68 0.00
N LEU A 27 25.01 6.82 -0.45
CA LEU A 27 23.66 6.92 -0.98
C LEU A 27 23.62 6.56 -2.46
N LYS A 28 22.62 5.76 -2.84
CA LYS A 28 22.36 5.40 -4.23
C LYS A 28 21.04 5.96 -4.70
N LYS A 29 21.04 6.65 -5.83
CA LYS A 29 19.81 7.10 -6.49
C LYS A 29 19.46 6.12 -7.60
N THR A 30 18.25 5.59 -7.56
CA THR A 30 17.72 4.69 -8.59
C THR A 30 16.94 5.50 -9.62
N TYR A 31 17.23 5.27 -10.89
CA TYR A 31 16.54 5.82 -12.05
C TYR A 31 15.81 4.71 -12.78
N ILE A 32 14.55 4.95 -13.10
CA ILE A 32 13.71 4.03 -13.88
C ILE A 32 13.35 4.73 -15.17
N VAL A 33 13.77 4.16 -16.30
CA VAL A 33 13.31 4.56 -17.64
C VAL A 33 12.14 3.68 -17.99
N MET A 34 10.98 4.28 -18.19
CA MET A 34 9.75 3.55 -18.44
C MET A 34 8.89 4.23 -19.49
N GLU A 35 7.89 3.54 -19.97
CA GLU A 35 6.87 4.04 -20.87
C GLU A 35 6.20 5.28 -20.30
N ARG A 36 6.08 6.30 -21.14
CA ARG A 36 5.28 7.48 -20.81
C ARG A 36 3.82 7.19 -21.13
N ILE A 37 2.99 7.17 -20.10
CA ILE A 37 1.55 7.02 -20.27
C ILE A 37 0.96 8.37 -20.68
N HIS A 38 0.28 8.41 -21.82
CA HIS A 38 -0.49 9.56 -22.24
C HIS A 38 -1.87 9.52 -21.58
N GLY A 39 -2.32 10.64 -21.02
CA GLY A 39 -3.58 10.74 -20.30
C GLY A 39 -3.50 11.69 -19.11
N HIS A 40 -4.46 11.58 -18.21
CA HIS A 40 -4.54 12.39 -17.01
C HIS A 40 -4.54 11.50 -15.77
N THR A 41 -4.06 12.03 -14.64
CA THR A 41 -4.22 11.31 -13.38
C THR A 41 -5.70 11.33 -12.97
N LEU A 42 -6.14 10.27 -12.33
CA LEU A 42 -7.51 10.21 -11.81
C LEU A 42 -7.76 11.34 -10.79
N GLN A 43 -6.70 11.79 -10.10
CA GLN A 43 -6.80 12.92 -9.19
C GLN A 43 -7.18 14.22 -9.90
N ASP A 44 -6.58 14.48 -11.07
CA ASP A 44 -6.81 15.72 -11.82
C ASP A 44 -8.21 15.81 -12.43
N ILE A 45 -8.79 14.67 -12.83
CA ILE A 45 -10.05 14.63 -13.55
C ILE A 45 -11.26 14.25 -12.69
N TRP A 46 -11.07 13.72 -11.47
CA TRP A 46 -12.13 13.13 -10.66
C TRP A 46 -13.34 14.03 -10.44
N GLY A 47 -13.11 15.31 -10.15
CA GLY A 47 -14.17 16.29 -9.89
C GLY A 47 -15.04 16.63 -11.12
N GLY A 48 -14.51 16.41 -12.33
CA GLY A 48 -15.23 16.65 -13.60
C GLY A 48 -15.97 15.42 -14.16
N LEU A 49 -15.71 14.22 -13.60
CA LEU A 49 -16.29 12.97 -14.10
C LEU A 49 -17.76 12.84 -13.70
N GLN A 50 -18.58 12.34 -14.65
CA GLN A 50 -19.94 11.94 -14.38
C GLN A 50 -20.00 10.62 -13.59
N ALA A 51 -21.09 10.36 -12.87
CA ALA A 51 -21.22 9.14 -12.05
C ALA A 51 -21.03 7.84 -12.86
N SER A 52 -21.50 7.80 -14.12
CA SER A 52 -21.31 6.66 -15.01
C SER A 52 -19.84 6.41 -15.35
N GLU A 53 -19.07 7.48 -15.56
CA GLU A 53 -17.63 7.38 -15.84
C GLU A 53 -16.87 6.88 -14.60
N LYS A 54 -17.18 7.44 -13.42
CA LYS A 54 -16.63 6.97 -12.13
C LYS A 54 -16.92 5.50 -11.88
N ILE A 55 -18.13 5.02 -12.19
CA ILE A 55 -18.51 3.60 -12.06
C ILE A 55 -17.69 2.74 -13.03
N SER A 56 -17.55 3.16 -14.28
CA SER A 56 -16.74 2.43 -15.28
C SER A 56 -15.28 2.31 -14.87
N ILE A 57 -14.68 3.41 -14.39
CA ILE A 57 -13.30 3.43 -13.88
C ILE A 57 -13.18 2.53 -12.65
N ALA A 58 -14.11 2.61 -11.71
CA ALA A 58 -14.11 1.77 -10.52
C ALA A 58 -14.20 0.27 -10.87
N ALA A 59 -14.96 -0.11 -11.87
CA ALA A 59 -15.05 -1.49 -12.35
C ALA A 59 -13.71 -1.98 -12.93
N GLN A 60 -13.02 -1.17 -13.71
CA GLN A 60 -11.68 -1.50 -14.23
C GLN A 60 -10.65 -1.63 -13.08
N LEU A 61 -10.68 -0.69 -12.13
CA LEU A 61 -9.80 -0.73 -10.95
C LEU A 61 -10.05 -1.96 -10.10
N ARG A 62 -11.33 -2.33 -9.89
CA ARG A 62 -11.70 -3.56 -9.18
C ARG A 62 -11.11 -4.79 -9.85
N SER A 63 -11.28 -4.93 -11.16
CA SER A 63 -10.72 -6.05 -11.92
C SER A 63 -9.19 -6.09 -11.84
N ALA A 64 -8.53 -4.93 -11.95
CA ALA A 64 -7.08 -4.82 -11.83
C ALA A 64 -6.59 -5.23 -10.44
N MET A 65 -7.24 -4.74 -9.39
CA MET A 65 -6.85 -5.06 -7.99
C MET A 65 -7.14 -6.52 -7.65
N GLN A 66 -8.22 -7.11 -8.15
CA GLN A 66 -8.48 -8.55 -8.01
C GLN A 66 -7.38 -9.38 -8.66
N ALA A 67 -7.01 -9.09 -9.91
CA ALA A 67 -5.93 -9.80 -10.60
C ALA A 67 -4.59 -9.69 -9.88
N VAL A 68 -4.28 -8.53 -9.28
CA VAL A 68 -3.09 -8.32 -8.46
C VAL A 68 -3.12 -9.20 -7.20
N ARG A 69 -4.26 -9.27 -6.53
CA ARG A 69 -4.43 -10.02 -5.28
C ARG A 69 -4.49 -11.53 -5.48
N GLU A 70 -4.77 -12.00 -6.69
CA GLU A 70 -4.76 -13.40 -7.08
C GLU A 70 -3.35 -13.95 -7.42
N ILE A 71 -2.34 -13.09 -7.49
CA ILE A 71 -0.95 -13.54 -7.70
C ILE A 71 -0.57 -14.50 -6.55
N PRO A 72 -0.09 -15.72 -6.85
CA PRO A 72 0.29 -16.68 -5.81
C PRO A 72 1.36 -16.13 -4.88
N HIS A 73 1.11 -16.19 -3.57
CA HIS A 73 2.02 -15.64 -2.56
C HIS A 73 3.23 -16.54 -2.30
N SER A 74 4.33 -15.92 -1.88
CA SER A 74 5.61 -16.58 -1.58
C SER A 74 5.70 -17.18 -0.17
N GLY A 75 4.64 -17.08 0.63
CA GLY A 75 4.57 -17.64 1.99
C GLY A 75 5.15 -16.74 3.09
N TYR A 76 5.42 -15.47 2.79
CA TYR A 76 5.88 -14.49 3.77
C TYR A 76 5.22 -13.12 3.54
N PHE A 77 5.28 -12.23 4.53
CA PHE A 77 4.91 -10.82 4.44
C PHE A 77 6.20 -9.99 4.30
N GLY A 78 6.32 -9.23 3.20
CA GLY A 78 7.56 -8.51 2.89
C GLY A 78 7.59 -8.02 1.45
N SER A 79 8.70 -7.41 1.05
CA SER A 79 8.93 -7.01 -0.33
C SER A 79 9.15 -8.22 -1.25
N LEU A 80 9.08 -8.00 -2.57
CA LEU A 80 9.24 -9.08 -3.57
C LEU A 80 10.55 -9.88 -3.45
N ASP A 81 11.60 -9.24 -2.96
CA ASP A 81 12.93 -9.83 -2.78
C ASP A 81 13.13 -10.47 -1.39
N GLY A 82 12.07 -10.60 -0.60
CA GLY A 82 12.14 -11.12 0.77
C GLY A 82 12.68 -10.13 1.80
N SER A 83 12.93 -8.89 1.39
CA SER A 83 13.37 -7.83 2.30
C SER A 83 12.19 -7.18 3.06
N LYS A 84 12.51 -6.17 3.87
CA LYS A 84 11.50 -5.37 4.58
C LYS A 84 10.51 -4.71 3.63
N LEU A 85 9.32 -4.44 4.14
CA LEU A 85 8.31 -3.65 3.44
C LEU A 85 8.77 -2.20 3.27
N ARG A 86 8.34 -1.57 2.17
CA ARG A 86 8.69 -0.19 1.82
C ARG A 86 7.53 0.79 1.99
N ASP A 87 6.47 0.35 2.61
CA ASP A 87 5.37 1.19 3.03
C ASP A 87 5.85 2.22 4.05
N GLU A 88 5.28 3.41 4.05
CA GLU A 88 5.64 4.50 4.96
C GLU A 88 5.52 4.11 6.43
N PHE A 89 4.55 3.24 6.75
CA PHE A 89 4.39 2.71 8.11
C PHE A 89 5.64 1.96 8.60
N PHE A 90 6.37 1.28 7.71
CA PHE A 90 7.59 0.53 8.01
C PHE A 90 8.88 1.33 7.78
N TRP A 91 8.76 2.63 7.44
CA TRP A 91 9.94 3.47 7.32
C TRP A 91 10.44 3.95 8.68
N ALA A 92 11.74 3.97 8.89
CA ALA A 92 12.39 4.54 10.06
C ALA A 92 13.71 5.20 9.69
N ALA A 93 14.06 6.29 10.35
CA ALA A 93 15.32 7.05 10.12
C ALA A 93 16.57 6.27 10.55
N ALA A 94 16.42 5.39 11.54
CA ALA A 94 17.48 4.49 12.01
C ALA A 94 17.02 3.03 11.88
N PRO A 95 17.94 2.05 11.85
CA PRO A 95 17.58 0.65 11.82
C PRO A 95 16.69 0.24 13.00
N VAL A 96 15.57 -0.42 12.71
CA VAL A 96 14.60 -0.96 13.67
C VAL A 96 14.43 -2.44 13.43
N PRO A 97 15.08 -3.34 14.19
CA PRO A 97 15.03 -4.78 13.93
C PRO A 97 13.60 -5.36 13.84
N ALA A 98 12.65 -4.74 14.53
CA ALA A 98 11.25 -5.16 14.52
C ALA A 98 10.59 -5.07 13.12
N ILE A 99 11.06 -4.15 12.27
CA ILE A 99 10.47 -3.87 10.94
C ILE A 99 11.46 -3.98 9.77
N ASP A 100 12.76 -4.10 10.03
CA ASP A 100 13.79 -4.19 8.99
C ASP A 100 13.95 -5.61 8.42
N ARG A 101 12.87 -6.37 8.35
CA ARG A 101 12.82 -7.75 7.87
C ARG A 101 11.50 -8.08 7.19
N SER A 102 11.43 -9.21 6.53
CA SER A 102 10.16 -9.88 6.20
C SER A 102 9.64 -10.68 7.40
N PHE A 103 8.37 -11.07 7.36
CA PHE A 103 7.69 -11.77 8.43
C PHE A 103 7.15 -13.10 7.90
N ALA A 104 7.38 -14.20 8.63
CA ALA A 104 6.92 -15.52 8.22
C ALA A 104 5.40 -15.71 8.46
N THR A 105 4.85 -15.03 9.45
CA THR A 105 3.45 -15.13 9.83
C THR A 105 2.82 -13.75 10.00
N GLU A 106 1.50 -13.69 10.00
CA GLU A 106 0.76 -12.45 10.27
C GLU A 106 0.94 -11.98 11.73
N ASP A 107 1.12 -12.91 12.68
CA ASP A 107 1.47 -12.57 14.07
C ASP A 107 2.83 -11.87 14.18
N GLU A 108 3.82 -12.32 13.40
CA GLU A 108 5.10 -11.63 13.33
C GLU A 108 4.99 -10.25 12.68
N PHE A 109 4.19 -10.13 11.61
CA PHE A 109 3.89 -8.85 10.98
C PHE A 109 3.26 -7.88 11.99
N LEU A 110 2.26 -8.33 12.73
CA LEU A 110 1.61 -7.54 13.77
C LEU A 110 2.57 -7.17 14.90
N SER A 111 3.47 -8.08 15.27
CA SER A 111 4.54 -7.79 16.22
C SER A 111 5.49 -6.71 15.70
N GLY A 112 5.76 -6.69 14.39
CA GLY A 112 6.48 -5.62 13.72
C GLY A 112 5.77 -4.28 13.82
N VAL A 113 4.45 -4.24 13.54
CA VAL A 113 3.60 -3.05 13.69
C VAL A 113 3.69 -2.49 15.12
N ILE A 114 3.57 -3.35 16.13
CA ILE A 114 3.68 -2.95 17.54
C ILE A 114 5.10 -2.49 17.89
N GLY A 115 6.13 -3.13 17.32
CA GLY A 115 7.53 -2.70 17.46
C GLY A 115 7.79 -1.32 16.87
N LYS A 116 7.19 -1.03 15.70
CA LYS A 116 7.22 0.31 15.11
C LYS A 116 6.55 1.34 16.00
N TYR A 117 5.38 1.01 16.54
CA TYR A 117 4.68 1.88 17.48
C TYR A 117 5.55 2.22 18.70
N LEU A 118 6.24 1.23 19.31
CA LEU A 118 7.15 1.48 20.43
C LEU A 118 8.32 2.39 20.03
N TYR A 119 8.89 2.16 18.85
CA TYR A 119 9.99 2.99 18.35
C TYR A 119 9.61 4.46 18.20
N GLU A 120 8.44 4.76 17.62
CA GLU A 120 7.98 6.14 17.44
C GLU A 120 7.53 6.81 18.75
N SER A 121 6.80 6.07 19.60
CA SER A 121 6.21 6.62 20.81
C SER A 121 7.16 6.60 22.02
N GLY A 122 8.28 5.88 21.93
CA GLY A 122 9.28 5.77 22.98
C GLY A 122 8.86 4.91 24.19
N GLU A 123 9.75 4.80 25.15
CA GLU A 123 9.59 3.93 26.35
C GLU A 123 8.39 4.32 27.22
N THR A 124 7.96 5.56 27.22
CA THR A 124 6.78 6.02 27.96
C THR A 124 5.49 5.33 27.48
N ALA A 125 5.46 4.84 26.25
CA ALA A 125 4.33 4.10 25.69
C ALA A 125 4.30 2.61 26.05
N ARG A 126 5.23 2.09 26.87
CA ARG A 126 5.37 0.66 27.18
C ARG A 126 4.07 0.02 27.68
N GLN A 127 3.28 0.70 28.51
CA GLN A 127 2.01 0.18 28.99
C GLN A 127 0.97 0.11 27.85
N ARG A 128 0.99 1.06 26.93
CA ARG A 128 0.15 1.04 25.73
C ARG A 128 0.56 -0.10 24.79
N VAL A 129 1.85 -0.35 24.64
CA VAL A 129 2.39 -1.49 23.87
C VAL A 129 1.92 -2.83 24.47
N ASN A 130 1.92 -2.97 25.80
CA ASN A 130 1.39 -4.17 26.46
C ASN A 130 -0.11 -4.36 26.20
N PHE A 131 -0.85 -3.27 26.20
CA PHE A 131 -2.28 -3.30 25.80
C PHE A 131 -2.43 -3.76 24.36
N TYR A 132 -1.69 -3.19 23.39
CA TYR A 132 -1.76 -3.54 21.98
C TYR A 132 -1.36 -5.00 21.71
N ARG A 133 -0.32 -5.52 22.36
CA ARG A 133 0.05 -6.94 22.28
C ARG A 133 -1.09 -7.89 22.65
N ARG A 134 -1.97 -7.47 23.57
CA ARG A 134 -3.13 -8.26 24.01
C ARG A 134 -4.34 -8.08 23.12
N VAL A 135 -4.55 -6.90 22.57
CA VAL A 135 -5.82 -6.52 21.88
C VAL A 135 -5.71 -6.68 20.37
N LEU A 136 -4.63 -6.20 19.74
CA LEU A 136 -4.52 -6.17 18.28
C LEU A 136 -4.62 -7.57 17.63
N PRO A 137 -4.10 -8.68 18.20
CA PRO A 137 -4.32 -10.01 17.64
C PRO A 137 -5.79 -10.43 17.52
N ARG A 138 -6.69 -9.74 18.22
CA ARG A 138 -8.13 -10.04 18.20
C ARG A 138 -8.93 -9.18 17.22
N VAL A 139 -8.38 -8.05 16.79
CA VAL A 139 -9.12 -7.02 16.04
C VAL A 139 -8.39 -6.52 14.79
N PHE A 140 -7.12 -6.86 14.64
CA PHE A 140 -6.26 -6.35 13.56
C PHE A 140 -5.56 -7.48 12.78
N MET A 141 -6.11 -8.70 12.84
CA MET A 141 -5.65 -9.83 12.02
C MET A 141 -6.51 -9.96 10.77
N GLY A 142 -5.88 -10.33 9.67
CA GLY A 142 -6.53 -10.69 8.42
C GLY A 142 -6.87 -12.19 8.37
N ASN A 143 -6.61 -12.79 7.21
CA ASN A 143 -6.88 -14.23 6.97
C ASN A 143 -5.64 -15.13 7.11
N GLY A 144 -4.54 -14.61 7.65
CA GLY A 144 -3.28 -15.33 7.86
C GLY A 144 -2.46 -15.58 6.59
N LYS A 145 -2.93 -15.12 5.42
CA LYS A 145 -2.26 -15.31 4.13
C LYS A 145 -1.75 -13.99 3.58
N PRO A 146 -0.50 -13.95 3.07
CA PRO A 146 0.00 -12.78 2.36
C PRO A 146 -0.77 -12.56 1.05
N VAL A 147 -1.09 -11.31 0.76
CA VAL A 147 -1.74 -10.89 -0.48
C VAL A 147 -0.87 -9.85 -1.16
N PHE A 148 -0.65 -9.97 -2.47
CA PHE A 148 0.11 -8.96 -3.19
C PHE A 148 -0.67 -7.65 -3.22
N THR A 149 -0.03 -6.60 -2.74
CA THR A 149 -0.61 -5.29 -2.44
C THR A 149 0.17 -4.22 -3.19
N HIS A 150 -0.53 -3.24 -3.75
CA HIS A 150 0.10 -2.09 -4.43
C HIS A 150 0.84 -1.19 -3.41
N GLY A 151 0.24 -0.95 -2.24
CA GLY A 151 0.78 -0.16 -1.14
C GLY A 151 0.76 1.35 -1.35
N GLY A 152 0.26 1.81 -2.49
CA GLY A 152 0.16 3.22 -2.85
C GLY A 152 -1.06 3.52 -3.71
N PHE A 153 -2.18 2.85 -3.48
CA PHE A 153 -3.39 2.95 -4.28
C PHE A 153 -4.11 4.29 -4.06
N GLN A 154 -3.61 5.33 -4.74
CA GLN A 154 -4.09 6.71 -4.67
C GLN A 154 -4.42 7.22 -6.07
N ARG A 155 -5.38 8.15 -6.19
CA ARG A 155 -5.80 8.74 -7.48
C ARG A 155 -4.66 9.37 -8.28
N LYS A 156 -3.63 9.91 -7.63
CA LYS A 156 -2.42 10.45 -8.29
C LYS A 156 -1.58 9.37 -9.00
N ASN A 157 -1.72 8.11 -8.55
CA ASN A 157 -1.01 6.95 -9.07
C ASN A 157 -1.84 6.13 -10.06
N ILE A 158 -2.99 6.64 -10.47
CA ILE A 158 -3.91 6.04 -11.44
C ILE A 158 -4.01 6.98 -12.64
N MET A 159 -3.61 6.51 -13.83
CA MET A 159 -3.75 7.24 -15.08
C MET A 159 -4.97 6.73 -15.86
N ILE A 160 -5.68 7.65 -16.47
CA ILE A 160 -6.74 7.37 -17.44
C ILE A 160 -6.25 7.81 -18.81
N THR A 161 -6.15 6.85 -19.73
CA THR A 161 -5.73 7.13 -21.11
C THR A 161 -6.87 7.75 -21.93
N PRO A 162 -6.59 8.32 -23.13
CA PRO A 162 -7.63 8.81 -24.04
C PRO A 162 -8.62 7.73 -24.47
N GLN A 163 -8.26 6.45 -24.36
CA GLN A 163 -9.12 5.30 -24.65
C GLN A 163 -9.90 4.82 -23.41
N ASN A 164 -9.93 5.61 -22.33
CA ASN A 164 -10.57 5.27 -21.08
C ASN A 164 -10.00 4.00 -20.39
N THR A 165 -8.73 3.69 -20.62
CA THR A 165 -8.05 2.57 -19.98
C THR A 165 -7.36 3.04 -18.72
N VAL A 166 -7.53 2.29 -17.63
CA VAL A 166 -6.84 2.51 -16.36
C VAL A 166 -5.42 1.95 -16.41
N VAL A 167 -4.43 2.73 -15.98
CA VAL A 167 -3.03 2.31 -15.83
C VAL A 167 -2.55 2.63 -14.42
N LEU A 168 -2.01 1.63 -13.72
CA LEU A 168 -1.51 1.78 -12.35
C LEU A 168 -0.02 2.12 -12.33
N LEU A 169 0.33 3.19 -11.61
CA LEU A 169 1.68 3.72 -11.45
C LEU A 169 2.16 3.54 -10.01
N ASP A 170 3.45 3.77 -9.78
CA ASP A 170 4.09 3.85 -8.47
C ASP A 170 3.90 2.60 -7.58
N TRP A 171 4.59 1.55 -7.96
CA TRP A 171 4.65 0.28 -7.24
C TRP A 171 5.79 0.20 -6.21
N ALA A 172 6.28 1.35 -5.72
CA ALA A 172 7.44 1.39 -4.84
C ALA A 172 7.20 0.70 -3.50
N ALA A 173 5.98 0.83 -2.96
CA ALA A 173 5.57 0.22 -1.70
C ALA A 173 4.95 -1.18 -1.87
N SER A 174 4.92 -1.72 -3.11
CA SER A 174 4.29 -3.02 -3.35
C SER A 174 5.02 -4.17 -2.66
N GLY A 175 4.24 -5.16 -2.23
CA GLY A 175 4.75 -6.32 -1.53
C GLY A 175 3.64 -7.26 -1.09
N TRP A 176 3.99 -8.19 -0.22
CA TRP A 176 3.11 -9.16 0.39
C TRP A 176 2.64 -8.66 1.75
N TYR A 177 1.37 -8.30 1.86
CA TYR A 177 0.77 -7.73 3.07
C TYR A 177 -0.43 -8.55 3.53
N PRO A 178 -0.93 -8.33 4.76
CA PRO A 178 -2.23 -8.86 5.18
C PRO A 178 -3.37 -8.35 4.27
N SER A 179 -4.43 -9.15 4.15
CA SER A 179 -5.54 -8.90 3.23
C SER A 179 -6.20 -7.51 3.36
N TYR A 180 -6.20 -6.95 4.55
CA TYR A 180 -6.81 -5.65 4.88
C TYR A 180 -5.93 -4.43 4.52
N TRP A 181 -4.62 -4.62 4.30
CA TRP A 181 -3.65 -3.52 4.27
C TRP A 181 -3.96 -2.49 3.17
N GLU A 182 -4.20 -2.95 1.95
CA GLU A 182 -4.51 -2.02 0.83
C GLU A 182 -5.69 -1.11 1.15
N TYR A 183 -6.80 -1.68 1.65
CA TYR A 183 -7.99 -0.91 2.00
C TYR A 183 -7.69 0.10 3.12
N ALA A 184 -7.08 -0.37 4.21
CA ALA A 184 -6.82 0.47 5.38
C ALA A 184 -5.92 1.67 5.05
N VAL A 185 -4.84 1.45 4.28
CA VAL A 185 -3.93 2.52 3.84
C VAL A 185 -4.63 3.45 2.83
N THR A 186 -5.37 2.90 1.86
CA THR A 186 -6.06 3.71 0.85
C THR A 186 -7.08 4.65 1.47
N VAL A 187 -7.91 4.16 2.41
CA VAL A 187 -8.91 4.99 3.10
C VAL A 187 -8.22 6.00 4.01
N TYR A 188 -7.14 5.60 4.69
CA TYR A 188 -6.37 6.51 5.54
C TYR A 188 -5.80 7.69 4.75
N VAL A 189 -5.26 7.46 3.56
CA VAL A 189 -4.74 8.54 2.72
C VAL A 189 -5.86 9.42 2.14
N ALA A 190 -7.04 8.84 1.87
CA ALA A 190 -8.23 9.55 1.36
C ALA A 190 -8.98 10.33 2.45
N ARG A 191 -8.54 10.33 3.70
CA ARG A 191 -9.24 10.80 4.92
C ARG A 191 -9.70 12.27 4.93
N ARG A 192 -9.34 13.09 3.94
CA ARG A 192 -9.82 14.48 3.86
C ARG A 192 -11.32 14.58 3.64
N TRP A 193 -11.93 13.53 3.05
CA TRP A 193 -13.38 13.46 2.77
C TRP A 193 -13.87 14.64 1.93
N ASP A 194 -13.02 15.18 1.04
CA ASP A 194 -13.31 16.37 0.24
C ASP A 194 -14.30 16.08 -0.90
N ASP A 195 -14.45 14.79 -1.27
CA ASP A 195 -15.30 14.32 -2.36
C ASP A 195 -15.83 12.89 -2.13
N ASP A 196 -16.46 12.32 -3.15
CA ASP A 196 -17.10 11.00 -3.11
C ASP A 196 -16.14 9.81 -3.36
N TRP A 197 -14.82 10.02 -3.40
CA TRP A 197 -13.84 8.95 -3.68
C TRP A 197 -13.95 7.76 -2.71
N HIS A 198 -14.20 8.02 -1.46
CA HIS A 198 -14.38 6.97 -0.43
C HIS A 198 -15.48 5.96 -0.77
N VAL A 199 -16.58 6.39 -1.42
CA VAL A 199 -17.65 5.51 -1.88
C VAL A 199 -17.17 4.54 -2.95
N TYR A 200 -16.24 4.99 -3.79
CA TYR A 200 -15.68 4.15 -4.87
C TYR A 200 -14.56 3.25 -4.37
N ILE A 201 -13.84 3.62 -3.32
CA ILE A 201 -12.87 2.71 -2.67
C ILE A 201 -13.58 1.40 -2.26
N GLY A 202 -14.73 1.47 -1.59
CA GLY A 202 -15.52 0.28 -1.22
C GLY A 202 -16.10 -0.51 -2.40
N LYS A 203 -16.22 0.13 -3.59
CA LYS A 203 -16.60 -0.59 -4.83
C LYS A 203 -15.41 -1.30 -5.48
N ILE A 204 -14.19 -0.82 -5.25
CA ILE A 204 -12.95 -1.31 -5.85
C ILE A 204 -12.31 -2.39 -4.98
N LEU A 205 -12.18 -2.13 -3.68
CA LEU A 205 -11.52 -2.99 -2.70
C LEU A 205 -12.55 -3.63 -1.77
N GLU A 206 -12.22 -4.81 -1.24
CA GLU A 206 -12.93 -5.37 -0.10
C GLU A 206 -12.76 -4.46 1.12
N GLU A 207 -13.86 -4.17 1.82
CA GLU A 207 -13.86 -3.23 2.94
C GLU A 207 -13.44 -3.90 4.25
N PHE A 208 -12.52 -3.24 4.96
CA PHE A 208 -12.03 -3.64 6.28
C PHE A 208 -12.11 -2.45 7.27
N PRO A 209 -13.32 -1.97 7.62
CA PRO A 209 -13.48 -0.73 8.37
C PRO A 209 -12.85 -0.79 9.77
N ASN A 210 -12.89 -1.93 10.46
CA ASN A 210 -12.21 -2.07 11.75
C ASN A 210 -10.69 -1.90 11.63
N HIS A 211 -10.09 -2.47 10.58
CA HIS A 211 -8.64 -2.36 10.35
C HIS A 211 -8.24 -0.94 9.99
N PHE A 212 -9.05 -0.23 9.18
CA PHE A 212 -8.87 1.19 8.93
C PHE A 212 -8.89 2.00 10.23
N MET A 213 -9.86 1.79 11.11
CA MET A 213 -9.97 2.52 12.38
C MET A 213 -8.76 2.28 13.29
N TRP A 214 -8.26 1.05 13.36
CA TRP A 214 -7.03 0.75 14.11
C TRP A 214 -5.78 1.33 13.45
N MET A 215 -5.69 1.27 12.13
CA MET A 215 -4.61 1.91 11.37
C MET A 215 -4.57 3.42 11.65
N GLN A 216 -5.71 4.09 11.57
CA GLN A 216 -5.84 5.51 11.86
C GLN A 216 -5.44 5.82 13.31
N THR A 217 -5.89 5.01 14.28
CA THR A 217 -5.53 5.17 15.69
C THR A 217 -4.02 5.10 15.89
N LEU A 218 -3.37 4.09 15.31
CA LEU A 218 -1.92 3.93 15.40
C LEU A 218 -1.17 5.10 14.77
N HIS A 219 -1.63 5.58 13.59
CA HIS A 219 -1.04 6.75 12.93
C HIS A 219 -1.15 8.02 13.77
N ILE A 220 -2.34 8.31 14.31
CA ILE A 220 -2.56 9.48 15.17
C ILE A 220 -1.68 9.43 16.41
N GLU A 221 -1.58 8.27 17.05
CA GLU A 221 -0.78 8.11 18.26
C GLU A 221 0.73 8.20 18.01
N MET A 222 1.21 7.74 16.84
CA MET A 222 2.64 7.81 16.50
C MET A 222 3.07 9.18 15.99
N TRP A 223 2.23 9.85 15.19
CA TRP A 223 2.64 11.04 14.44
C TRP A 223 1.73 12.25 14.61
N GLY A 224 0.63 12.15 15.34
CA GLY A 224 -0.25 13.27 15.68
C GLY A 224 -1.19 13.74 14.56
N PHE A 225 -1.35 12.95 13.47
CA PHE A 225 -2.22 13.31 12.35
C PHE A 225 -2.80 12.10 11.62
#